data_88af639ac084b0bddcb889373b203a41
#
_entry.id   88af639ac084b0bddcb889373b203a41
#
_cell.length_a   1.000
_cell.length_b   1.000
_cell.length_c   1.000
_cell.angle_alpha   90.00
_cell.angle_beta   90.00
_cell.angle_gamma   90.00
#
_symmetry.space_group_name_H-M   'P 1'
#
loop_
_entity.id
_entity.type
_entity.pdbx_description
1 polymer ?
#
loop_
_entity_poly.entity_id
_entity_poly.type
_entity_poly.pdbx_seq_one_letter_code
_entity_poly.pdbx_strand_id
1 'polypeptide(L)'
;MCGIVGYIGQSDAFPVLIEGLKRLEYRGYDSAGVALIGNQDNLNVYKTKGKVSNLEAMAADKDCSGHIGIAHTRWATHGEPSAANAHPHVSMSGELALVHNGIIENYQVLKEQLADKGYTFKSSTDTEVLVQLIDHYYQQNGKDLVSAVCQALNDAIGAYAITVMEKKDPGHIVAARQSSPLVVGVGKDNKDFYIASDATPIVEHTNKVVYLEDGEIADIRVGEELNIINLEHASCSYTIKTVDLDISKLSKGGFDHYMLKEIYDQPNCLKDCMSGRLIVDKEHPENNHIVLSALRDYRDRLVNAKHIIIVACGTSWHAGLIGKQLIEKMCRKRVEVAYASEFRYADPVIEPEDVVIAISQSGETADTLAAIKLAKEKGALIFGIVNAVGSSIARETDTGVYIHVGPEIGVASTKAFTGQVTVLTLLALALGHEQGTLDDADYHEMIEELSEIPQKMEKVLEQAPMIKSLALMFTYAHNFLYLGRGMNFPVALEGALKLKEISYIHAEGYPAAEMKHGPIALVDQDMPIVFIATHHQLYEKIISNMQEVKSRNGRILAIVTEGDELVKNIADNEIEIPKTQNALIPLLSVVPLQLLAYYVAVDKGLDVDMPRNLAKSVTVE
;
A
#
# COMPACT_ATOMS: atom_id res chain seq x y z
N MET A 1 7.27 -4.54 -5.01
CA MET A 1 6.78 -3.86 -6.23
C MET A 1 7.90 -3.07 -6.87
N CYS A 2 7.93 -2.96 -8.20
CA CYS A 2 8.96 -2.22 -8.91
C CYS A 2 8.56 -0.74 -9.13
N GLY A 3 9.54 0.13 -9.40
CA GLY A 3 9.32 1.53 -9.75
C GLY A 3 9.85 1.85 -11.13
N ILE A 4 9.01 2.34 -12.03
CA ILE A 4 9.38 2.87 -13.35
C ILE A 4 9.47 4.37 -13.26
N VAL A 5 10.52 4.94 -13.85
CA VAL A 5 10.63 6.36 -14.17
C VAL A 5 11.13 6.50 -15.60
N GLY A 6 10.44 7.28 -16.42
CA GLY A 6 10.85 7.67 -17.75
C GLY A 6 10.84 9.19 -17.88
N TYR A 7 11.73 9.73 -18.68
CA TYR A 7 11.78 11.14 -18.99
C TYR A 7 12.20 11.37 -20.44
N ILE A 8 11.54 12.30 -21.06
CA ILE A 8 11.91 12.83 -22.36
C ILE A 8 11.59 14.32 -22.39
N GLY A 9 12.57 15.16 -22.75
CA GLY A 9 12.36 16.61 -22.73
C GLY A 9 13.59 17.43 -22.99
N GLN A 10 13.62 18.63 -22.39
CA GLN A 10 14.68 19.63 -22.62
C GLN A 10 15.81 19.60 -21.57
N SER A 11 15.56 18.98 -20.40
CA SER A 11 16.56 18.87 -19.32
C SER A 11 17.42 17.61 -19.48
N ASP A 12 18.54 17.55 -18.74
CA ASP A 12 19.29 16.31 -18.62
C ASP A 12 18.44 15.23 -17.94
N ALA A 13 18.33 14.06 -18.58
CA ALA A 13 17.46 12.99 -18.13
C ALA A 13 17.94 12.32 -16.83
N PHE A 14 19.27 12.13 -16.67
CA PHE A 14 19.82 11.37 -15.56
C PHE A 14 19.44 11.92 -14.17
N PRO A 15 19.54 13.23 -13.87
CA PRO A 15 19.11 13.76 -12.56
C PRO A 15 17.62 13.54 -12.30
N VAL A 16 16.76 13.75 -13.31
CA VAL A 16 15.31 13.55 -13.21
C VAL A 16 14.98 12.09 -12.89
N LEU A 17 15.65 11.16 -13.58
CA LEU A 17 15.44 9.73 -13.41
C LEU A 17 15.91 9.25 -12.04
N ILE A 18 17.10 9.66 -11.58
CA ILE A 18 17.64 9.25 -10.28
C ILE A 18 16.79 9.79 -9.12
N GLU A 19 16.39 11.06 -9.19
CA GLU A 19 15.53 11.65 -8.14
C GLU A 19 14.16 10.97 -8.12
N GLY A 20 13.59 10.69 -9.30
CA GLY A 20 12.35 9.93 -9.42
C GLY A 20 12.47 8.51 -8.85
N LEU A 21 13.59 7.81 -9.12
CA LEU A 21 13.84 6.49 -8.55
C LEU A 21 13.98 6.53 -7.02
N LYS A 22 14.66 7.52 -6.44
CA LYS A 22 14.78 7.70 -4.99
C LYS A 22 13.40 7.80 -4.33
N ARG A 23 12.45 8.44 -5.00
CA ARG A 23 11.07 8.56 -4.53
C ARG A 23 10.24 7.29 -4.68
N LEU A 24 10.64 6.38 -5.58
CA LEU A 24 10.01 5.08 -5.76
C LEU A 24 10.76 3.94 -5.07
N GLU A 25 11.87 4.21 -4.38
CA GLU A 25 12.72 3.18 -3.78
C GLU A 25 11.96 2.35 -2.74
N TYR A 26 10.99 2.94 -2.04
CA TYR A 26 10.10 2.21 -1.13
C TYR A 26 9.28 1.09 -1.80
N ARG A 27 9.15 1.14 -3.14
CA ARG A 27 8.46 0.11 -3.93
C ARG A 27 9.35 -1.10 -4.22
N GLY A 28 10.67 -0.90 -4.40
CA GLY A 28 11.60 -1.98 -4.68
C GLY A 28 13.04 -1.48 -4.57
N TYR A 29 13.91 -2.26 -3.98
CA TYR A 29 15.29 -1.89 -3.67
C TYR A 29 16.30 -3.04 -3.82
N ASP A 30 15.89 -4.13 -4.51
CA ASP A 30 16.76 -5.29 -4.75
C ASP A 30 17.82 -5.02 -5.82
N SER A 31 17.46 -4.21 -6.80
CA SER A 31 18.36 -3.72 -7.83
C SER A 31 17.80 -2.44 -8.46
N ALA A 32 18.69 -1.64 -9.06
CA ALA A 32 18.34 -0.43 -9.77
C ALA A 32 19.10 -0.33 -11.09
N GLY A 33 18.54 0.41 -12.06
CA GLY A 33 19.22 0.69 -13.31
C GLY A 33 18.57 1.79 -14.11
N VAL A 34 19.36 2.32 -15.04
CA VAL A 34 18.99 3.41 -15.96
C VAL A 34 19.51 3.12 -17.35
N ALA A 35 18.74 3.48 -18.35
CA ALA A 35 19.17 3.56 -19.74
C ALA A 35 18.95 4.97 -20.25
N LEU A 36 19.93 5.51 -20.97
CA LEU A 36 19.96 6.87 -21.52
C LEU A 36 20.36 6.81 -22.99
N ILE A 37 19.80 7.68 -23.81
CA ILE A 37 20.36 7.96 -25.13
C ILE A 37 21.20 9.21 -24.98
N GLY A 38 22.54 9.02 -25.04
CA GLY A 38 23.51 10.10 -24.89
C GLY A 38 23.57 11.02 -26.09
N ASN A 39 24.26 12.15 -25.94
CA ASN A 39 24.39 13.17 -26.98
C ASN A 39 25.07 12.69 -28.29
N GLN A 40 25.67 11.50 -28.31
CA GLN A 40 26.25 10.84 -29.49
C GLN A 40 25.38 9.70 -30.02
N ASP A 41 24.08 9.68 -29.68
CA ASP A 41 23.12 8.63 -29.99
C ASP A 41 23.55 7.22 -29.49
N ASN A 42 24.35 7.17 -28.44
CA ASN A 42 24.72 5.91 -27.80
C ASN A 42 23.70 5.55 -26.75
N LEU A 43 23.28 4.28 -26.76
CA LEU A 43 22.45 3.70 -25.71
C LEU A 43 23.36 3.31 -24.53
N ASN A 44 23.39 4.13 -23.48
CA ASN A 44 24.15 3.91 -22.25
C ASN A 44 23.27 3.25 -21.20
N VAL A 45 23.69 2.09 -20.67
CA VAL A 45 22.91 1.33 -19.68
C VAL A 45 23.75 1.04 -18.46
N TYR A 46 23.26 1.45 -17.29
CA TYR A 46 23.91 1.26 -15.99
C TYR A 46 22.98 0.52 -15.06
N LYS A 47 23.43 -0.61 -14.49
CA LYS A 47 22.63 -1.49 -13.65
C LYS A 47 23.44 -2.01 -12.47
N THR A 48 22.83 -2.05 -11.28
CA THR A 48 23.48 -2.54 -10.08
C THR A 48 22.51 -3.31 -9.17
N LYS A 49 23.05 -4.20 -8.35
CA LYS A 49 22.31 -4.78 -7.25
C LYS A 49 22.22 -3.78 -6.08
N GLY A 50 21.07 -3.71 -5.41
CA GLY A 50 20.83 -2.88 -4.24
C GLY A 50 20.19 -1.54 -4.58
N LYS A 51 20.35 -0.57 -3.67
CA LYS A 51 19.64 0.72 -3.65
C LYS A 51 20.05 1.67 -4.78
N VAL A 52 19.22 2.69 -5.03
CA VAL A 52 19.47 3.74 -6.04
C VAL A 52 20.78 4.49 -5.77
N SER A 53 21.17 4.66 -4.51
CA SER A 53 22.47 5.24 -4.15
C SER A 53 23.67 4.45 -4.71
N ASN A 54 23.56 3.12 -4.83
CA ASN A 54 24.60 2.30 -5.46
C ASN A 54 24.68 2.55 -6.99
N LEU A 55 23.51 2.75 -7.62
CA LEU A 55 23.44 3.10 -9.04
C LEU A 55 24.06 4.48 -9.30
N GLU A 56 23.72 5.47 -8.48
CA GLU A 56 24.25 6.82 -8.56
C GLU A 56 25.79 6.84 -8.40
N ALA A 57 26.31 6.13 -7.39
CA ALA A 57 27.76 5.99 -7.17
C ALA A 57 28.46 5.29 -8.35
N MET A 58 27.86 4.25 -8.93
CA MET A 58 28.41 3.52 -10.06
C MET A 58 28.43 4.36 -11.34
N ALA A 59 27.44 5.25 -11.51
CA ALA A 59 27.29 6.10 -12.69
C ALA A 59 28.09 7.41 -12.62
N ALA A 60 28.65 7.77 -11.46
CA ALA A 60 29.31 9.07 -11.22
C ALA A 60 30.42 9.43 -12.22
N ASP A 61 31.19 8.42 -12.69
CA ASP A 61 32.30 8.60 -13.64
C ASP A 61 31.93 8.11 -15.07
N LYS A 62 30.64 7.98 -15.36
CA LYS A 62 30.14 7.49 -16.65
C LYS A 62 29.48 8.60 -17.47
N ASP A 63 29.31 8.35 -18.77
CA ASP A 63 28.53 9.24 -19.61
C ASP A 63 27.03 9.09 -19.32
N CYS A 64 26.52 10.05 -18.58
CA CYS A 64 25.09 10.17 -18.22
C CYS A 64 24.40 11.32 -18.96
N SER A 65 25.00 11.81 -20.05
CA SER A 65 24.42 12.86 -20.89
C SER A 65 23.19 12.39 -21.65
N GLY A 66 22.34 13.32 -22.05
CA GLY A 66 21.16 13.06 -22.88
C GLY A 66 19.86 13.55 -22.27
N HIS A 67 18.85 13.69 -23.11
CA HIS A 67 17.56 14.31 -22.79
C HIS A 67 16.41 13.28 -22.75
N ILE A 68 16.73 12.01 -22.94
CA ILE A 68 15.79 10.89 -22.90
C ILE A 68 16.39 9.75 -22.10
N GLY A 69 15.55 9.11 -21.28
CA GLY A 69 15.95 7.92 -20.57
C GLY A 69 14.81 7.25 -19.83
N ILE A 70 15.06 5.99 -19.45
CA ILE A 70 14.18 5.16 -18.66
C ILE A 70 14.97 4.53 -17.51
N ALA A 71 14.34 4.43 -16.34
CA ALA A 71 14.98 3.95 -15.15
C ALA A 71 14.02 3.08 -14.31
N HIS A 72 14.60 2.24 -13.48
CA HIS A 72 13.82 1.23 -12.76
C HIS A 72 14.44 0.88 -11.41
N THR A 73 13.58 0.73 -10.38
CA THR A 73 13.90 0.03 -9.14
C THR A 73 13.15 -1.30 -9.12
N ARG A 74 13.86 -2.40 -8.86
CA ARG A 74 13.32 -3.74 -8.97
C ARG A 74 13.05 -4.35 -7.61
N TRP A 75 11.88 -4.97 -7.49
CA TRP A 75 11.55 -6.02 -6.55
C TRP A 75 11.55 -7.35 -7.31
N ALA A 76 12.42 -8.27 -6.94
CA ALA A 76 12.62 -9.50 -7.71
C ALA A 76 11.43 -10.45 -7.59
N THR A 77 10.77 -10.75 -8.72
CA THR A 77 9.74 -11.79 -8.87
C THR A 77 10.29 -12.99 -9.61
N HIS A 78 10.95 -12.78 -10.77
CA HIS A 78 11.59 -13.80 -11.61
C HIS A 78 13.10 -13.55 -11.70
N GLY A 79 13.90 -14.52 -11.26
CA GLY A 79 15.36 -14.43 -11.22
C GLY A 79 15.89 -13.66 -9.99
N GLU A 80 17.00 -14.12 -9.45
CA GLU A 80 17.65 -13.54 -8.26
C GLU A 80 18.04 -12.06 -8.46
N PRO A 81 18.13 -11.27 -7.36
CA PRO A 81 18.66 -9.92 -7.42
C PRO A 81 20.12 -9.88 -7.88
N SER A 82 20.34 -9.45 -9.13
CA SER A 82 21.67 -9.34 -9.75
C SER A 82 21.68 -8.21 -10.78
N ALA A 83 22.86 -7.74 -11.18
CA ALA A 83 22.97 -6.74 -12.25
C ALA A 83 22.46 -7.26 -13.60
N ALA A 84 22.57 -8.57 -13.87
CA ALA A 84 22.06 -9.18 -15.09
C ALA A 84 20.53 -9.11 -15.17
N ASN A 85 19.87 -9.39 -14.05
CA ASN A 85 18.41 -9.41 -13.94
C ASN A 85 17.79 -8.03 -13.61
N ALA A 86 18.62 -7.00 -13.33
CA ALA A 86 18.14 -5.63 -13.15
C ALA A 86 17.64 -5.05 -14.48
N HIS A 87 16.61 -4.20 -14.42
CA HIS A 87 16.15 -3.40 -15.56
C HIS A 87 16.97 -2.11 -15.66
N PRO A 88 17.03 -1.50 -16.85
CA PRO A 88 16.43 -1.85 -18.14
C PRO A 88 17.08 -3.07 -18.80
N HIS A 89 16.28 -3.80 -19.61
CA HIS A 89 16.81 -4.80 -20.55
C HIS A 89 16.98 -4.20 -21.95
N VAL A 90 17.99 -4.68 -22.65
CA VAL A 90 18.33 -4.22 -24.01
C VAL A 90 18.06 -5.35 -24.98
N SER A 91 17.51 -5.02 -26.14
CA SER A 91 17.28 -5.98 -27.22
C SER A 91 18.59 -6.56 -27.77
N MET A 92 18.52 -7.72 -28.41
CA MET A 92 19.66 -8.37 -29.03
C MET A 92 20.28 -7.49 -30.14
N SER A 93 19.46 -6.73 -30.86
CA SER A 93 19.92 -5.76 -31.84
C SER A 93 20.71 -4.58 -31.24
N GLY A 94 20.53 -4.28 -29.93
CA GLY A 94 21.07 -3.12 -29.24
C GLY A 94 20.35 -1.82 -29.59
N GLU A 95 19.19 -1.89 -30.23
CA GLU A 95 18.43 -0.71 -30.69
C GLU A 95 17.34 -0.29 -29.70
N LEU A 96 16.84 -1.20 -28.84
CA LEU A 96 15.75 -0.96 -27.91
C LEU A 96 16.20 -1.15 -26.47
N ALA A 97 15.67 -0.32 -25.55
CA ALA A 97 15.73 -0.55 -24.10
C ALA A 97 14.32 -0.51 -23.50
N LEU A 98 14.09 -1.40 -22.53
CA LEU A 98 12.77 -1.57 -21.91
C LEU A 98 12.89 -1.73 -20.40
N VAL A 99 11.97 -1.09 -19.67
CA VAL A 99 11.66 -1.35 -18.26
C VAL A 99 10.24 -1.90 -18.14
N HIS A 100 10.03 -2.77 -17.14
CA HIS A 100 8.76 -3.48 -16.96
C HIS A 100 8.43 -3.68 -15.48
N ASN A 101 7.19 -3.41 -15.13
CA ASN A 101 6.54 -3.83 -13.90
C ASN A 101 5.44 -4.83 -14.25
N GLY A 102 5.41 -5.97 -13.63
CA GLY A 102 4.42 -7.00 -13.90
C GLY A 102 5.03 -8.38 -14.05
N ILE A 103 4.26 -9.29 -14.61
CA ILE A 103 4.68 -10.67 -14.95
C ILE A 103 4.06 -11.03 -16.30
N ILE A 104 4.89 -11.50 -17.21
CA ILE A 104 4.46 -12.10 -18.49
C ILE A 104 4.32 -13.60 -18.26
N GLU A 105 3.11 -14.07 -18.09
CA GLU A 105 2.81 -15.46 -17.68
C GLU A 105 3.25 -16.50 -18.72
N ASN A 106 3.10 -16.16 -20.00
CA ASN A 106 3.48 -17.05 -21.10
C ASN A 106 4.94 -16.87 -21.59
N TYR A 107 5.80 -16.21 -20.79
CA TYR A 107 7.16 -15.86 -21.21
C TYR A 107 8.01 -17.07 -21.63
N GLN A 108 7.80 -18.24 -21.03
CA GLN A 108 8.57 -19.44 -21.39
C GLN A 108 8.29 -19.89 -22.82
N VAL A 109 7.02 -19.92 -23.21
CA VAL A 109 6.60 -20.26 -24.58
C VAL A 109 7.17 -19.26 -25.59
N LEU A 110 7.07 -17.95 -25.27
CA LEU A 110 7.62 -16.90 -26.11
C LEU A 110 9.15 -17.00 -26.23
N LYS A 111 9.83 -17.35 -25.13
CA LYS A 111 11.29 -17.56 -25.09
C LYS A 111 11.74 -18.68 -26.00
N GLU A 112 11.04 -19.82 -25.99
CA GLU A 112 11.33 -20.97 -26.87
C GLU A 112 11.15 -20.57 -28.35
N GLN A 113 10.05 -19.92 -28.70
CA GLN A 113 9.79 -19.43 -30.05
C GLN A 113 10.83 -18.44 -30.57
N LEU A 114 11.31 -17.55 -29.69
CA LEU A 114 12.37 -16.59 -30.03
C LEU A 114 13.74 -17.27 -30.14
N ALA A 115 14.03 -18.26 -29.30
CA ALA A 115 15.27 -19.07 -29.41
C ALA A 115 15.35 -19.82 -30.75
N ASP A 116 14.24 -20.38 -31.22
CA ASP A 116 14.15 -21.03 -32.55
C ASP A 116 14.41 -20.06 -33.71
N LYS A 117 14.16 -18.75 -33.48
CA LYS A 117 14.46 -17.64 -34.40
C LYS A 117 15.87 -17.06 -34.23
N GLY A 118 16.70 -17.65 -33.33
CA GLY A 118 18.09 -17.26 -33.11
C GLY A 118 18.32 -16.19 -32.04
N TYR A 119 17.30 -15.81 -31.25
CA TYR A 119 17.47 -14.88 -30.13
C TYR A 119 18.18 -15.57 -28.96
N THR A 120 19.04 -14.80 -28.28
CA THR A 120 19.78 -15.25 -27.09
C THR A 120 19.42 -14.42 -25.89
N PHE A 121 19.47 -15.02 -24.70
CA PHE A 121 19.04 -14.39 -23.45
C PHE A 121 20.21 -14.36 -22.45
N LYS A 122 20.39 -13.21 -21.79
CA LYS A 122 21.47 -12.96 -20.82
C LYS A 122 20.96 -12.96 -19.37
N SER A 123 19.65 -12.89 -19.19
CA SER A 123 18.99 -12.88 -17.89
C SER A 123 17.98 -14.03 -17.76
N SER A 124 17.47 -14.22 -16.55
CA SER A 124 16.39 -15.16 -16.27
C SER A 124 15.03 -14.48 -16.12
N THR A 125 14.89 -13.21 -16.59
CA THR A 125 13.67 -12.44 -16.44
C THR A 125 12.73 -12.63 -17.64
N ASP A 126 11.44 -12.58 -17.38
CA ASP A 126 10.37 -12.47 -18.37
C ASP A 126 10.48 -11.16 -19.19
N THR A 127 10.97 -10.10 -18.56
CA THR A 127 11.16 -8.78 -19.18
C THR A 127 12.16 -8.82 -20.35
N GLU A 128 13.24 -9.59 -20.23
CA GLU A 128 14.17 -9.77 -21.37
C GLU A 128 13.48 -10.47 -22.54
N VAL A 129 12.60 -11.43 -22.27
CA VAL A 129 11.81 -12.08 -23.31
C VAL A 129 10.91 -11.07 -24.01
N LEU A 130 10.27 -10.18 -23.26
CA LEU A 130 9.40 -9.14 -23.83
C LEU A 130 10.15 -8.16 -24.72
N VAL A 131 11.34 -7.68 -24.31
CA VAL A 131 12.11 -6.75 -25.16
C VAL A 131 12.63 -7.44 -26.44
N GLN A 132 12.95 -8.73 -26.37
CA GLN A 132 13.33 -9.52 -27.56
C GLN A 132 12.13 -9.74 -28.49
N LEU A 133 10.93 -9.92 -27.95
CA LEU A 133 9.71 -10.05 -28.74
C LEU A 133 9.38 -8.72 -29.46
N ILE A 134 9.50 -7.60 -28.76
CA ILE A 134 9.33 -6.27 -29.38
C ILE A 134 10.40 -6.05 -30.46
N ASP A 135 11.66 -6.39 -30.20
CA ASP A 135 12.74 -6.29 -31.21
C ASP A 135 12.45 -7.14 -32.44
N HIS A 136 11.91 -8.35 -32.25
CA HIS A 136 11.53 -9.24 -33.36
C HIS A 136 10.53 -8.56 -34.29
N TYR A 137 9.46 -8.00 -33.76
CA TYR A 137 8.47 -7.26 -34.56
C TYR A 137 9.03 -5.94 -35.10
N TYR A 138 9.84 -5.23 -34.31
CA TYR A 138 10.48 -3.99 -34.74
C TYR A 138 11.35 -4.17 -35.99
N GLN A 139 12.14 -5.26 -36.05
CA GLN A 139 12.94 -5.56 -37.24
C GLN A 139 12.10 -5.94 -38.46
N GLN A 140 10.91 -6.53 -38.24
CA GLN A 140 9.99 -6.91 -39.32
C GLN A 140 9.13 -5.74 -39.84
N ASN A 141 8.76 -4.79 -38.99
CA ASN A 141 7.84 -3.69 -39.30
C ASN A 141 8.55 -2.44 -39.84
N GLY A 142 9.73 -2.56 -40.41
CA GLY A 142 10.46 -1.40 -40.93
C GLY A 142 10.91 -0.42 -39.84
N LYS A 143 11.02 -0.89 -38.59
CA LYS A 143 11.40 -0.12 -37.39
C LYS A 143 10.37 0.89 -36.90
N ASP A 144 9.10 0.52 -37.00
CA ASP A 144 8.02 1.22 -36.32
C ASP A 144 7.85 0.67 -34.90
N LEU A 145 8.24 1.46 -33.88
CA LEU A 145 8.22 1.06 -32.49
C LEU A 145 6.80 0.84 -31.96
N VAL A 146 5.87 1.73 -32.30
CA VAL A 146 4.49 1.64 -31.83
C VAL A 146 3.83 0.35 -32.32
N SER A 147 3.93 0.06 -33.63
CA SER A 147 3.39 -1.17 -34.20
C SER A 147 4.06 -2.43 -33.65
N ALA A 148 5.37 -2.37 -33.36
CA ALA A 148 6.12 -3.50 -32.77
C ALA A 148 5.65 -3.77 -31.33
N VAL A 149 5.43 -2.72 -30.54
CA VAL A 149 4.91 -2.84 -29.16
C VAL A 149 3.49 -3.41 -29.20
N CYS A 150 2.58 -2.89 -30.04
CA CYS A 150 1.23 -3.42 -30.17
C CYS A 150 1.22 -4.93 -30.50
N GLN A 151 2.03 -5.36 -31.47
CA GLN A 151 2.08 -6.77 -31.85
C GLN A 151 2.63 -7.65 -30.73
N ALA A 152 3.70 -7.21 -30.07
CA ALA A 152 4.29 -7.95 -28.96
C ALA A 152 3.34 -8.08 -27.76
N LEU A 153 2.58 -7.03 -27.46
CA LEU A 153 1.62 -7.04 -26.35
C LEU A 153 0.35 -7.84 -26.65
N ASN A 154 -0.02 -7.99 -27.92
CA ASN A 154 -1.09 -8.93 -28.32
C ASN A 154 -0.70 -10.40 -28.12
N ASP A 155 0.60 -10.73 -28.19
CA ASP A 155 1.08 -12.09 -27.93
C ASP A 155 1.39 -12.35 -26.45
N ALA A 156 1.63 -11.30 -25.66
CA ALA A 156 1.96 -11.38 -24.26
C ALA A 156 0.70 -11.57 -23.39
N ILE A 157 0.71 -12.55 -22.51
CA ILE A 157 -0.36 -12.79 -21.53
C ILE A 157 0.18 -12.44 -20.14
N GLY A 158 -0.57 -11.62 -19.39
CA GLY A 158 -0.23 -11.26 -18.02
C GLY A 158 -0.39 -9.78 -17.71
N ALA A 159 0.14 -9.36 -16.57
CA ALA A 159 0.11 -7.98 -16.13
C ALA A 159 1.40 -7.25 -16.53
N TYR A 160 1.29 -6.03 -17.09
CA TYR A 160 2.45 -5.24 -17.45
C TYR A 160 2.20 -3.73 -17.33
N ALA A 161 3.23 -3.02 -16.93
CA ALA A 161 3.46 -1.62 -17.24
C ALA A 161 4.86 -1.52 -17.83
N ILE A 162 4.98 -1.04 -19.05
CA ILE A 162 6.25 -0.96 -19.77
C ILE A 162 6.54 0.46 -20.22
N THR A 163 7.84 0.75 -20.32
CA THR A 163 8.33 1.93 -21.03
C THR A 163 9.49 1.50 -21.91
N VAL A 164 9.40 1.83 -23.18
CA VAL A 164 10.35 1.43 -24.23
C VAL A 164 10.88 2.68 -24.92
N MET A 165 12.17 2.72 -25.17
CA MET A 165 12.81 3.73 -25.99
C MET A 165 13.66 3.09 -27.06
N GLU A 166 13.82 3.79 -28.19
CA GLU A 166 14.61 3.35 -29.34
C GLU A 166 15.81 4.28 -29.58
N LYS A 167 16.97 3.67 -29.86
CA LYS A 167 18.23 4.38 -30.08
C LYS A 167 18.17 5.33 -31.28
N LYS A 168 17.41 4.98 -32.33
CA LYS A 168 17.38 5.72 -33.60
C LYS A 168 16.50 6.95 -33.58
N ASP A 169 15.56 7.04 -32.67
CA ASP A 169 14.69 8.20 -32.49
C ASP A 169 14.75 8.68 -31.03
N PRO A 170 15.75 9.50 -30.68
CA PRO A 170 15.90 10.02 -29.32
C PRO A 170 14.82 11.01 -28.91
N GLY A 171 13.84 11.28 -29.77
CA GLY A 171 12.65 12.08 -29.51
C GLY A 171 11.40 11.25 -29.15
N HIS A 172 11.51 9.92 -28.97
CA HIS A 172 10.39 9.02 -28.90
C HIS A 172 10.46 8.03 -27.74
N ILE A 173 9.38 7.92 -26.97
CA ILE A 173 9.14 6.89 -25.96
C ILE A 173 7.74 6.29 -26.17
N VAL A 174 7.63 4.97 -26.05
CA VAL A 174 6.35 4.27 -26.00
C VAL A 174 6.15 3.69 -24.61
N ALA A 175 4.99 3.95 -24.00
CA ALA A 175 4.61 3.41 -22.72
C ALA A 175 3.26 2.67 -22.83
N ALA A 176 3.11 1.51 -22.19
CA ALA A 176 1.89 0.73 -22.26
C ALA A 176 1.54 0.10 -20.92
N ARG A 177 0.25 -0.17 -20.72
CA ARG A 177 -0.26 -0.69 -19.47
C ARG A 177 -1.30 -1.80 -19.67
N GLN A 178 -1.21 -2.81 -18.78
CA GLN A 178 -2.24 -3.82 -18.50
C GLN A 178 -2.13 -4.23 -17.03
N SER A 179 -3.11 -3.93 -16.22
CA SER A 179 -3.23 -4.29 -14.79
C SER A 179 -2.17 -3.65 -13.85
N SER A 180 -0.96 -3.35 -14.31
CA SER A 180 0.07 -2.65 -13.51
C SER A 180 -0.02 -1.14 -13.71
N PRO A 181 0.10 -0.28 -12.65
CA PRO A 181 -0.12 1.15 -12.78
C PRO A 181 0.97 1.87 -13.59
N LEU A 182 0.56 2.82 -14.43
CA LEU A 182 1.43 3.71 -15.18
C LEU A 182 0.77 5.07 -15.40
N VAL A 183 1.54 6.14 -15.20
CA VAL A 183 1.09 7.52 -15.26
C VAL A 183 2.01 8.32 -16.17
N VAL A 184 1.45 9.17 -17.01
CA VAL A 184 2.20 10.11 -17.87
C VAL A 184 1.97 11.53 -17.36
N GLY A 185 3.05 12.20 -16.96
CA GLY A 185 3.06 13.62 -16.63
C GLY A 185 3.28 14.47 -17.87
N VAL A 186 2.46 15.48 -18.06
CA VAL A 186 2.54 16.40 -19.20
C VAL A 186 3.16 17.72 -18.74
N GLY A 187 4.33 18.02 -19.23
CA GLY A 187 5.04 19.27 -18.95
C GLY A 187 4.45 20.47 -19.70
N LYS A 188 5.06 21.63 -19.51
CA LYS A 188 4.59 22.87 -20.14
C LYS A 188 4.82 22.81 -21.66
N ASP A 189 3.78 23.15 -22.42
CA ASP A 189 3.80 23.22 -23.89
C ASP A 189 4.25 21.90 -24.57
N ASN A 190 4.00 20.75 -23.92
CA ASN A 190 4.37 19.40 -24.37
C ASN A 190 5.89 19.24 -24.67
N LYS A 191 6.72 20.04 -24.01
CA LYS A 191 8.18 20.01 -24.21
C LYS A 191 8.88 18.96 -23.36
N ASP A 192 8.24 18.55 -22.28
CA ASP A 192 8.73 17.55 -21.35
C ASP A 192 7.60 16.55 -21.03
N PHE A 193 7.93 15.27 -21.01
CA PHE A 193 7.05 14.22 -20.53
C PHE A 193 7.76 13.37 -19.49
N TYR A 194 6.99 12.98 -18.48
CA TYR A 194 7.43 12.16 -17.36
C TYR A 194 6.58 10.92 -17.30
N ILE A 195 7.18 9.76 -17.23
CA ILE A 195 6.46 8.49 -17.10
C ILE A 195 6.83 7.89 -15.75
N ALA A 196 5.84 7.43 -14.97
CA ALA A 196 6.13 6.80 -13.69
C ALA A 196 5.06 5.79 -13.27
N SER A 197 5.44 4.90 -12.37
CA SER A 197 4.51 3.92 -11.78
C SER A 197 3.44 4.56 -10.88
N ASP A 198 3.72 5.74 -10.34
CA ASP A 198 2.74 6.61 -9.65
C ASP A 198 3.11 8.09 -9.84
N ALA A 199 2.25 8.99 -9.37
CA ALA A 199 2.45 10.43 -9.58
C ALA A 199 3.59 11.03 -8.71
N THR A 200 4.07 10.34 -7.68
CA THR A 200 5.03 10.89 -6.71
C THR A 200 6.33 11.42 -7.34
N PRO A 201 6.97 10.73 -8.31
CA PRO A 201 8.15 11.27 -9.02
C PRO A 201 7.84 12.45 -9.94
N ILE A 202 6.58 12.61 -10.35
CA ILE A 202 6.17 13.57 -11.39
C ILE A 202 5.84 14.94 -10.81
N VAL A 203 5.26 14.98 -9.59
CA VAL A 203 4.65 16.19 -9.02
C VAL A 203 5.60 17.38 -8.80
N GLU A 204 6.91 17.15 -8.73
CA GLU A 204 7.89 18.25 -8.70
C GLU A 204 8.02 18.98 -10.03
N HIS A 205 7.73 18.29 -11.11
CA HIS A 205 7.96 18.79 -12.46
C HIS A 205 6.67 19.28 -13.09
N THR A 206 5.56 18.55 -12.86
CA THR A 206 4.23 18.91 -13.34
C THR A 206 3.15 18.30 -12.46
N ASN A 207 2.06 19.03 -12.25
CA ASN A 207 0.87 18.52 -11.58
C ASN A 207 -0.20 17.98 -12.57
N LYS A 208 0.07 18.04 -13.88
CA LYS A 208 -0.82 17.55 -14.92
C LYS A 208 -0.45 16.12 -15.29
N VAL A 209 -1.34 15.18 -15.02
CA VAL A 209 -1.09 13.76 -15.26
C VAL A 209 -2.23 13.10 -16.05
N VAL A 210 -1.87 12.08 -16.81
CA VAL A 210 -2.78 11.17 -17.47
C VAL A 210 -2.51 9.76 -16.91
N TYR A 211 -3.53 9.13 -16.34
CA TYR A 211 -3.48 7.74 -15.91
C TYR A 211 -3.88 6.87 -17.10
N LEU A 212 -3.01 5.99 -17.54
CA LEU A 212 -3.34 5.04 -18.59
C LEU A 212 -4.35 4.01 -18.07
N GLU A 213 -5.27 3.59 -18.93
CA GLU A 213 -6.19 2.49 -18.67
C GLU A 213 -5.62 1.16 -19.22
N ASP A 214 -6.23 0.04 -18.85
CA ASP A 214 -5.79 -1.28 -19.32
C ASP A 214 -5.94 -1.38 -20.85
N GLY A 215 -4.87 -1.84 -21.52
CA GLY A 215 -4.80 -1.94 -22.99
C GLY A 215 -4.42 -0.65 -23.70
N GLU A 216 -4.16 0.45 -22.97
CA GLU A 216 -3.72 1.71 -23.57
C GLU A 216 -2.20 1.78 -23.76
N ILE A 217 -1.81 2.43 -24.85
CA ILE A 217 -0.44 2.68 -25.26
C ILE A 217 -0.29 4.19 -25.48
N ALA A 218 0.65 4.81 -24.77
CA ALA A 218 1.06 6.19 -24.97
C ALA A 218 2.23 6.25 -25.95
N ASP A 219 2.01 6.88 -27.08
CA ASP A 219 3.04 7.27 -28.05
C ASP A 219 3.46 8.71 -27.74
N ILE A 220 4.66 8.87 -27.22
CA ILE A 220 5.15 10.11 -26.59
C ILE A 220 6.30 10.69 -27.42
N ARG A 221 6.08 11.88 -28.01
CA ARG A 221 7.06 12.62 -28.79
C ARG A 221 7.25 14.05 -28.27
N VAL A 222 8.49 14.48 -28.15
CA VAL A 222 8.79 15.84 -27.69
C VAL A 222 8.22 16.88 -28.64
N GLY A 223 7.45 17.84 -28.10
CA GLY A 223 6.84 18.93 -28.86
C GLY A 223 5.53 18.58 -29.56
N GLU A 224 5.07 17.35 -29.42
CA GLU A 224 3.77 16.90 -29.92
C GLU A 224 2.76 16.73 -28.79
N GLU A 225 1.48 16.68 -29.11
CA GLU A 225 0.45 16.32 -28.15
C GLU A 225 0.57 14.84 -27.79
N LEU A 226 0.28 14.52 -26.54
CA LEU A 226 0.25 13.13 -26.08
C LEU A 226 -0.77 12.35 -26.94
N ASN A 227 -0.30 11.29 -27.58
CA ASN A 227 -1.15 10.39 -28.35
C ASN A 227 -1.35 9.08 -27.59
N ILE A 228 -2.62 8.71 -27.35
CA ILE A 228 -2.97 7.45 -26.70
C ILE A 228 -3.79 6.61 -27.68
N ILE A 229 -3.35 5.37 -27.85
CA ILE A 229 -4.01 4.38 -28.71
C ILE A 229 -4.25 3.10 -27.92
N ASN A 230 -5.13 2.24 -28.43
CA ASN A 230 -5.27 0.88 -27.93
C ASN A 230 -4.42 -0.13 -28.74
N LEU A 231 -4.46 -1.40 -28.34
CA LEU A 231 -3.74 -2.49 -29.01
C LEU A 231 -4.16 -2.70 -30.48
N GLU A 232 -5.31 -2.17 -30.91
CA GLU A 232 -5.83 -2.21 -32.28
C GLU A 232 -5.46 -0.94 -33.08
N HIS A 233 -4.59 -0.09 -32.58
CA HIS A 233 -4.20 1.22 -33.14
C HIS A 233 -5.33 2.26 -33.23
N ALA A 234 -6.43 2.07 -32.51
CA ALA A 234 -7.48 3.09 -32.44
C ALA A 234 -7.13 4.17 -31.42
N SER A 235 -7.30 5.45 -31.78
CA SER A 235 -7.08 6.57 -30.88
C SER A 235 -8.05 6.53 -29.68
N CYS A 236 -7.52 6.70 -28.48
CA CYS A 236 -8.26 6.77 -27.23
C CYS A 236 -8.35 8.22 -26.75
N SER A 237 -9.51 8.59 -26.20
CA SER A 237 -9.65 9.88 -25.52
C SER A 237 -9.09 9.77 -24.10
N TYR A 238 -8.36 10.76 -23.66
CA TYR A 238 -7.82 10.80 -22.30
C TYR A 238 -8.18 12.08 -21.56
N THR A 239 -8.10 12.04 -20.24
CA THR A 239 -8.36 13.21 -19.38
C THR A 239 -7.12 13.56 -18.60
N ILE A 240 -6.68 14.82 -18.73
CA ILE A 240 -5.60 15.36 -17.89
C ILE A 240 -6.18 15.67 -16.51
N LYS A 241 -5.65 15.01 -15.48
CA LYS A 241 -5.99 15.26 -14.08
C LYS A 241 -4.95 16.15 -13.43
N THR A 242 -5.38 17.00 -12.51
CA THR A 242 -4.46 17.77 -11.67
C THR A 242 -4.24 17.02 -10.35
N VAL A 243 -2.98 16.77 -10.03
CA VAL A 243 -2.58 16.11 -8.76
C VAL A 243 -2.12 17.18 -7.80
N ASP A 244 -2.76 17.24 -6.63
CA ASP A 244 -2.36 18.12 -5.52
C ASP A 244 -1.68 17.27 -4.43
N LEU A 245 -0.37 17.12 -4.54
CA LEU A 245 0.47 16.42 -3.57
C LEU A 245 1.44 17.43 -2.94
N ASP A 246 1.39 17.56 -1.62
CA ASP A 246 2.34 18.37 -0.86
C ASP A 246 3.66 17.62 -0.69
N ILE A 247 4.67 18.06 -1.45
CA ILE A 247 6.02 17.46 -1.46
C ILE A 247 6.69 17.53 -0.07
N SER A 248 6.35 18.53 0.76
CA SER A 248 6.92 18.65 2.10
C SER A 248 6.55 17.45 2.99
N LYS A 249 5.40 16.83 2.73
CA LYS A 249 4.94 15.62 3.43
C LYS A 249 5.76 14.36 3.09
N LEU A 250 6.53 14.38 2.01
CA LEU A 250 7.42 13.29 1.58
C LEU A 250 8.79 13.29 2.30
N SER A 251 9.07 14.29 3.13
CA SER A 251 10.32 14.35 3.90
C SER A 251 10.17 13.68 5.26
N LYS A 252 11.29 13.24 5.85
CA LYS A 252 11.30 12.67 7.23
C LYS A 252 10.99 13.69 8.33
N GLY A 253 11.01 14.99 8.03
CA GLY A 253 10.65 16.05 8.98
C GLY A 253 11.46 16.06 10.28
N GLY A 254 12.73 15.64 10.26
CA GLY A 254 13.61 15.55 11.43
C GLY A 254 13.57 14.23 12.20
N PHE A 255 12.75 13.28 11.79
CA PHE A 255 12.74 11.93 12.34
C PHE A 255 13.84 11.07 11.69
N ASP A 256 14.35 10.08 12.43
CA ASP A 256 15.37 9.14 11.90
C ASP A 256 14.79 8.28 10.76
N HIS A 257 13.51 7.88 10.88
CA HIS A 257 12.83 6.97 9.96
C HIS A 257 11.43 7.49 9.58
N TYR A 258 10.97 7.13 8.38
CA TYR A 258 9.60 7.41 7.93
C TYR A 258 8.57 6.77 8.83
N MET A 259 8.76 5.50 9.21
CA MET A 259 7.82 4.80 10.09
C MET A 259 7.61 5.55 11.42
N LEU A 260 8.68 6.06 12.05
CA LEU A 260 8.52 6.83 13.28
C LEU A 260 7.75 8.13 13.05
N LYS A 261 8.08 8.88 12.00
CA LYS A 261 7.30 10.06 11.61
C LYS A 261 5.83 9.71 11.42
N GLU A 262 5.53 8.65 10.69
CA GLU A 262 4.17 8.22 10.36
C GLU A 262 3.38 7.78 11.60
N ILE A 263 4.05 7.19 12.61
CA ILE A 263 3.45 6.92 13.92
C ILE A 263 3.09 8.23 14.63
N TYR A 264 3.99 9.23 14.62
CA TYR A 264 3.74 10.53 15.24
C TYR A 264 2.78 11.43 14.45
N ASP A 265 2.63 11.20 13.15
CA ASP A 265 1.67 11.93 12.29
C ASP A 265 0.21 11.52 12.57
N GLN A 266 -0.05 10.36 13.18
CA GLN A 266 -1.39 9.79 13.33
C GLN A 266 -2.43 10.75 13.92
N PRO A 267 -2.16 11.52 15.00
CA PRO A 267 -3.16 12.47 15.52
C PRO A 267 -3.63 13.49 14.48
N ASN A 268 -2.71 14.02 13.68
CA ASN A 268 -3.02 14.96 12.62
C ASN A 268 -3.73 14.28 11.44
N CYS A 269 -3.28 13.07 11.08
CA CYS A 269 -3.94 12.27 10.04
C CYS A 269 -5.40 11.97 10.40
N LEU A 270 -5.71 11.71 11.66
CA LEU A 270 -7.10 11.50 12.08
C LEU A 270 -7.92 12.80 12.01
N LYS A 271 -7.34 13.96 12.37
CA LYS A 271 -7.98 15.27 12.16
C LYS A 271 -8.30 15.50 10.67
N ASP A 272 -7.33 15.24 9.78
CA ASP A 272 -7.50 15.34 8.32
C ASP A 272 -8.57 14.36 7.79
N CYS A 273 -8.56 13.12 8.27
CA CYS A 273 -9.52 12.08 7.92
C CYS A 273 -10.97 12.46 8.30
N MET A 274 -11.15 13.13 9.42
CA MET A 274 -12.45 13.57 9.93
C MET A 274 -12.88 14.93 9.40
N SER A 275 -11.96 15.72 8.86
CA SER A 275 -12.23 17.09 8.40
C SER A 275 -13.34 17.12 7.34
N GLY A 276 -14.36 17.98 7.57
CA GLY A 276 -15.55 18.10 6.72
C GLY A 276 -16.49 16.88 6.75
N ARG A 277 -16.21 15.88 7.59
CA ARG A 277 -17.01 14.65 7.75
C ARG A 277 -17.60 14.50 9.13
N LEU A 278 -16.84 14.83 10.16
CA LEU A 278 -17.29 14.84 11.54
C LEU A 278 -17.59 16.27 11.93
N ILE A 279 -18.86 16.60 12.06
CA ILE A 279 -19.33 17.93 12.44
C ILE A 279 -19.68 17.91 13.93
N VAL A 280 -18.97 18.70 14.71
CA VAL A 280 -19.14 18.79 16.17
C VAL A 280 -19.50 20.22 16.54
N ASP A 281 -20.66 20.37 17.15
CA ASP A 281 -21.14 21.62 17.77
C ASP A 281 -21.12 21.45 19.29
N LYS A 282 -20.15 22.09 19.96
CA LYS A 282 -19.97 21.97 21.41
C LYS A 282 -21.06 22.70 22.23
N GLU A 283 -21.71 23.69 21.62
CA GLU A 283 -22.78 24.45 22.27
C GLU A 283 -24.13 23.73 22.12
N HIS A 284 -24.28 22.99 21.01
CA HIS A 284 -25.49 22.26 20.63
C HIS A 284 -25.17 20.85 20.19
N PRO A 285 -24.85 19.92 21.11
CA PRO A 285 -24.46 18.53 20.77
C PRO A 285 -25.50 17.77 19.94
N GLU A 286 -26.76 18.16 20.02
CA GLU A 286 -27.84 17.63 19.19
C GLU A 286 -27.67 17.92 17.69
N ASN A 287 -26.79 18.86 17.32
CA ASN A 287 -26.44 19.16 15.94
C ASN A 287 -25.24 18.35 15.42
N ASN A 288 -24.59 17.57 16.29
CA ASN A 288 -23.47 16.73 15.90
C ASN A 288 -23.91 15.72 14.83
N HIS A 289 -23.17 15.66 13.71
CA HIS A 289 -23.52 14.70 12.66
C HIS A 289 -22.31 14.33 11.78
N ILE A 290 -22.47 13.26 11.04
CA ILE A 290 -21.48 12.76 10.09
C ILE A 290 -21.95 13.00 8.65
N VAL A 291 -21.05 13.54 7.82
CA VAL A 291 -21.28 13.79 6.40
C VAL A 291 -20.38 12.86 5.58
N LEU A 292 -20.99 11.92 4.88
CA LEU A 292 -20.32 11.03 3.93
C LEU A 292 -21.05 11.08 2.58
N SER A 293 -20.43 11.69 1.57
CA SER A 293 -21.02 11.81 0.23
C SER A 293 -21.37 10.45 -0.36
N ALA A 294 -20.48 9.46 -0.15
CA ALA A 294 -20.69 8.08 -0.59
C ALA A 294 -21.95 7.44 0.00
N LEU A 295 -22.29 7.75 1.25
CA LEU A 295 -23.51 7.28 1.88
C LEU A 295 -24.74 7.97 1.25
N ARG A 296 -24.67 9.28 1.03
CA ARG A 296 -25.77 10.03 0.43
C ARG A 296 -26.14 9.52 -0.97
N ASP A 297 -25.14 9.33 -1.82
CA ASP A 297 -25.35 9.01 -3.24
C ASP A 297 -25.82 7.56 -3.46
N TYR A 298 -25.50 6.64 -2.53
CA TYR A 298 -25.87 5.22 -2.57
C TYR A 298 -26.66 4.76 -1.34
N ARG A 299 -27.35 5.70 -0.69
CA ARG A 299 -28.05 5.50 0.58
C ARG A 299 -28.92 4.24 0.59
N ASP A 300 -29.79 4.11 -0.39
CA ASP A 300 -30.77 3.00 -0.42
C ASP A 300 -30.08 1.63 -0.57
N ARG A 301 -29.00 1.55 -1.33
CA ARG A 301 -28.22 0.32 -1.48
C ARG A 301 -27.53 -0.04 -0.14
N LEU A 302 -26.89 0.94 0.53
CA LEU A 302 -26.16 0.74 1.79
C LEU A 302 -27.11 0.45 2.97
N VAL A 303 -28.21 1.19 3.07
CA VAL A 303 -29.23 0.99 4.13
C VAL A 303 -29.95 -0.34 3.99
N ASN A 304 -30.29 -0.78 2.77
CA ASN A 304 -31.03 -2.01 2.53
C ASN A 304 -30.14 -3.24 2.35
N ALA A 305 -28.83 -3.08 2.28
CA ALA A 305 -27.90 -4.21 2.20
C ALA A 305 -28.11 -5.17 3.39
N LYS A 306 -28.33 -6.44 3.10
CA LYS A 306 -28.46 -7.50 4.11
C LYS A 306 -27.13 -8.13 4.46
N HIS A 307 -26.20 -8.11 3.52
CA HIS A 307 -24.88 -8.68 3.63
C HIS A 307 -23.83 -7.68 3.12
N ILE A 308 -22.78 -7.51 3.91
CA ILE A 308 -21.62 -6.69 3.56
C ILE A 308 -20.41 -7.60 3.59
N ILE A 309 -19.59 -7.55 2.54
CA ILE A 309 -18.36 -8.30 2.44
C ILE A 309 -17.20 -7.30 2.42
N ILE A 310 -16.24 -7.44 3.33
CA ILE A 310 -15.02 -6.63 3.34
C ILE A 310 -13.89 -7.45 2.76
N VAL A 311 -13.24 -6.96 1.70
CA VAL A 311 -12.10 -7.61 1.04
C VAL A 311 -10.85 -6.74 1.19
N ALA A 312 -9.76 -7.32 1.68
CA ALA A 312 -8.51 -6.61 1.91
C ALA A 312 -7.33 -7.59 2.10
N CYS A 313 -6.11 -7.04 2.18
CA CYS A 313 -4.88 -7.77 2.49
C CYS A 313 -4.16 -7.14 3.69
N GLY A 314 -3.44 -7.97 4.48
CA GLY A 314 -2.54 -7.51 5.56
C GLY A 314 -3.19 -6.59 6.57
N THR A 315 -2.56 -5.46 6.84
CA THR A 315 -3.02 -4.41 7.77
C THR A 315 -4.46 -3.93 7.47
N SER A 316 -4.82 -3.80 6.19
CA SER A 316 -6.17 -3.40 5.78
C SER A 316 -7.21 -4.49 6.10
N TRP A 317 -6.83 -5.77 6.06
CA TRP A 317 -7.69 -6.86 6.49
C TRP A 317 -7.94 -6.82 8.00
N HIS A 318 -6.90 -6.49 8.82
CA HIS A 318 -7.08 -6.28 10.26
C HIS A 318 -8.02 -5.10 10.56
N ALA A 319 -7.92 -4.00 9.82
CA ALA A 319 -8.88 -2.90 9.90
C ALA A 319 -10.30 -3.36 9.53
N GLY A 320 -10.43 -4.20 8.51
CA GLY A 320 -11.69 -4.82 8.11
C GLY A 320 -12.34 -5.65 9.22
N LEU A 321 -11.56 -6.40 10.02
CA LEU A 321 -12.06 -7.15 11.17
C LEU A 321 -12.66 -6.24 12.26
N ILE A 322 -12.07 -5.05 12.46
CA ILE A 322 -12.65 -4.02 13.35
C ILE A 322 -13.92 -3.48 12.74
N GLY A 323 -13.89 -3.13 11.45
CA GLY A 323 -15.06 -2.66 10.70
C GLY A 323 -16.25 -3.62 10.76
N LYS A 324 -15.98 -4.92 10.67
CA LYS A 324 -17.01 -5.96 10.88
C LYS A 324 -17.71 -5.78 12.20
N GLN A 325 -16.96 -5.70 13.30
CA GLN A 325 -17.55 -5.60 14.65
C GLN A 325 -18.31 -4.28 14.83
N LEU A 326 -17.82 -3.18 14.26
CA LEU A 326 -18.49 -1.87 14.27
C LEU A 326 -19.83 -1.94 13.54
N ILE A 327 -19.83 -2.40 12.29
CA ILE A 327 -21.02 -2.47 11.45
C ILE A 327 -22.04 -3.48 12.01
N GLU A 328 -21.60 -4.66 12.46
CA GLU A 328 -22.51 -5.65 13.08
C GLU A 328 -23.15 -5.11 14.36
N LYS A 329 -22.39 -4.37 15.18
CA LYS A 329 -22.91 -3.79 16.44
C LYS A 329 -23.85 -2.60 16.19
N MET A 330 -23.45 -1.64 15.36
CA MET A 330 -24.18 -0.38 15.17
C MET A 330 -25.28 -0.48 14.12
N CYS A 331 -25.03 -1.23 13.02
CA CYS A 331 -25.96 -1.33 11.89
C CYS A 331 -26.77 -2.62 11.89
N ARG A 332 -26.48 -3.58 12.77
CA ARG A 332 -27.15 -4.90 12.83
C ARG A 332 -27.18 -5.65 11.50
N LYS A 333 -26.15 -5.44 10.67
CA LYS A 333 -25.96 -6.11 9.38
C LYS A 333 -24.97 -7.26 9.51
N ARG A 334 -25.18 -8.31 8.71
CA ARG A 334 -24.21 -9.40 8.61
C ARG A 334 -22.99 -8.92 7.82
N VAL A 335 -21.79 -9.13 8.38
CA VAL A 335 -20.53 -8.74 7.74
C VAL A 335 -19.60 -9.95 7.67
N GLU A 336 -19.07 -10.20 6.49
CA GLU A 336 -17.97 -11.12 6.24
C GLU A 336 -16.67 -10.34 5.98
N VAL A 337 -15.51 -10.88 6.41
CA VAL A 337 -14.22 -10.29 6.09
C VAL A 337 -13.35 -11.38 5.48
N ALA A 338 -12.96 -11.18 4.24
CA ALA A 338 -12.18 -12.13 3.47
C ALA A 338 -10.81 -11.58 3.09
N TYR A 339 -9.79 -12.45 3.05
CA TYR A 339 -8.55 -12.12 2.36
C TYR A 339 -8.86 -12.00 0.86
N ALA A 340 -8.44 -10.90 0.25
CA ALA A 340 -8.72 -10.66 -1.16
C ALA A 340 -8.12 -11.73 -2.07
N SER A 341 -6.92 -12.25 -1.74
CA SER A 341 -6.25 -13.35 -2.43
C SER A 341 -7.07 -14.64 -2.45
N GLU A 342 -7.72 -14.98 -1.33
CA GLU A 342 -8.54 -16.19 -1.22
C GLU A 342 -9.92 -15.99 -1.86
N PHE A 343 -10.52 -14.80 -1.64
CA PHE A 343 -11.85 -14.47 -2.12
C PHE A 343 -12.01 -14.66 -3.63
N ARG A 344 -11.01 -14.23 -4.42
CA ARG A 344 -11.07 -14.30 -5.88
C ARG A 344 -11.12 -15.74 -6.42
N TYR A 345 -10.60 -16.73 -5.67
CA TYR A 345 -10.52 -18.13 -6.08
C TYR A 345 -11.55 -19.04 -5.39
N ALA A 346 -12.20 -18.55 -4.34
CA ALA A 346 -13.15 -19.34 -3.57
C ALA A 346 -14.54 -19.48 -4.21
N ASP A 347 -14.76 -18.92 -5.42
CA ASP A 347 -16.09 -18.80 -6.06
C ASP A 347 -17.14 -18.28 -5.09
N PRO A 348 -16.97 -17.06 -4.54
CA PRO A 348 -17.80 -16.54 -3.47
C PRO A 348 -19.27 -16.40 -3.90
N VAL A 349 -20.17 -16.67 -2.97
CA VAL A 349 -21.61 -16.44 -3.17
C VAL A 349 -21.85 -14.95 -2.97
N ILE A 350 -22.15 -14.25 -4.07
CA ILE A 350 -22.43 -12.81 -4.11
C ILE A 350 -23.76 -12.60 -4.81
N GLU A 351 -24.63 -11.83 -4.17
CA GLU A 351 -25.91 -11.41 -4.73
C GLU A 351 -25.85 -9.93 -5.18
N PRO A 352 -26.68 -9.51 -6.16
CA PRO A 352 -26.67 -8.11 -6.65
C PRO A 352 -27.00 -7.07 -5.57
N GLU A 353 -27.64 -7.47 -4.47
CA GLU A 353 -27.98 -6.63 -3.32
C GLU A 353 -26.85 -6.49 -2.31
N ASP A 354 -25.78 -7.28 -2.46
CA ASP A 354 -24.63 -7.22 -1.56
C ASP A 354 -23.81 -5.94 -1.78
N VAL A 355 -23.10 -5.55 -0.71
CA VAL A 355 -22.12 -4.48 -0.75
C VAL A 355 -20.75 -5.07 -0.45
N VAL A 356 -19.80 -4.83 -1.34
CA VAL A 356 -18.40 -5.24 -1.15
C VAL A 356 -17.57 -4.00 -0.82
N ILE A 357 -16.97 -3.98 0.37
CA ILE A 357 -16.08 -2.90 0.82
C ILE A 357 -14.64 -3.31 0.56
N ALA A 358 -13.96 -2.60 -0.32
CA ALA A 358 -12.54 -2.77 -0.59
C ALA A 358 -11.71 -1.81 0.27
N ILE A 359 -10.75 -2.33 1.03
CA ILE A 359 -9.86 -1.50 1.85
C ILE A 359 -8.43 -1.65 1.33
N SER A 360 -7.80 -0.53 0.96
CA SER A 360 -6.42 -0.52 0.47
C SER A 360 -5.72 0.81 0.75
N GLN A 361 -4.51 0.76 1.32
CA GLN A 361 -3.69 1.96 1.48
C GLN A 361 -3.20 2.48 0.12
N SER A 362 -2.56 1.64 -0.67
CA SER A 362 -2.00 2.02 -1.97
C SER A 362 -3.06 2.19 -3.07
N GLY A 363 -4.20 1.49 -2.93
CA GLY A 363 -5.20 1.39 -3.99
C GLY A 363 -4.74 0.62 -5.23
N GLU A 364 -3.60 -0.09 -5.13
CA GLU A 364 -2.96 -0.82 -6.24
C GLU A 364 -2.70 -2.30 -5.90
N THR A 365 -3.28 -2.82 -4.81
CA THR A 365 -3.10 -4.22 -4.42
C THR A 365 -3.80 -5.13 -5.43
N ALA A 366 -3.04 -5.97 -6.12
CA ALA A 366 -3.54 -6.80 -7.23
C ALA A 366 -4.71 -7.69 -6.81
N ASP A 367 -4.57 -8.43 -5.70
CA ASP A 367 -5.64 -9.30 -5.20
C ASP A 367 -6.92 -8.55 -4.87
N THR A 368 -6.80 -7.37 -4.22
CA THR A 368 -7.97 -6.55 -3.88
C THR A 368 -8.66 -6.03 -5.14
N LEU A 369 -7.88 -5.60 -6.14
CA LEU A 369 -8.42 -5.15 -7.43
C LEU A 369 -9.15 -6.29 -8.16
N ALA A 370 -8.56 -7.47 -8.19
CA ALA A 370 -9.18 -8.64 -8.82
C ALA A 370 -10.45 -9.09 -8.08
N ALA A 371 -10.44 -9.07 -6.74
CA ALA A 371 -11.60 -9.41 -5.92
C ALA A 371 -12.79 -8.49 -6.18
N ILE A 372 -12.57 -7.15 -6.29
CA ILE A 372 -13.66 -6.21 -6.58
C ILE A 372 -14.17 -6.29 -8.02
N LYS A 373 -13.31 -6.56 -9.00
CA LYS A 373 -13.74 -6.81 -10.38
C LYS A 373 -14.69 -8.02 -10.44
N LEU A 374 -14.30 -9.14 -9.80
CA LEU A 374 -15.16 -10.32 -9.68
C LEU A 374 -16.51 -10.01 -9.02
N ALA A 375 -16.50 -9.25 -7.91
CA ALA A 375 -17.72 -8.89 -7.21
C ALA A 375 -18.63 -7.97 -8.05
N LYS A 376 -18.05 -7.03 -8.79
CA LYS A 376 -18.74 -6.13 -9.69
C LYS A 376 -19.40 -6.87 -10.86
N GLU A 377 -18.71 -7.86 -11.44
CA GLU A 377 -19.27 -8.75 -12.48
C GLU A 377 -20.50 -9.52 -11.99
N LYS A 378 -20.53 -9.88 -10.70
CA LYS A 378 -21.69 -10.54 -10.04
C LYS A 378 -22.79 -9.54 -9.62
N GLY A 379 -22.60 -8.22 -9.83
CA GLY A 379 -23.60 -7.16 -9.62
C GLY A 379 -23.59 -6.50 -8.25
N ALA A 380 -22.64 -6.80 -7.37
CA ALA A 380 -22.50 -6.16 -6.06
C ALA A 380 -22.14 -4.66 -6.20
N LEU A 381 -22.56 -3.86 -5.23
CA LEU A 381 -22.09 -2.48 -5.08
C LEU A 381 -20.69 -2.48 -4.49
N ILE A 382 -19.74 -1.85 -5.16
CA ILE A 382 -18.36 -1.75 -4.68
C ILE A 382 -18.13 -0.42 -3.97
N PHE A 383 -17.77 -0.49 -2.69
CA PHE A 383 -17.46 0.67 -1.84
C PHE A 383 -15.97 0.69 -1.52
N GLY A 384 -15.24 1.76 -1.88
CA GLY A 384 -13.81 1.88 -1.65
C GLY A 384 -13.44 2.64 -0.37
N ILE A 385 -12.51 2.12 0.43
CA ILE A 385 -11.83 2.85 1.50
C ILE A 385 -10.34 2.87 1.14
N VAL A 386 -9.89 3.95 0.51
CA VAL A 386 -8.58 4.02 -0.15
C VAL A 386 -7.83 5.28 0.28
N ASN A 387 -6.50 5.23 0.37
CA ASN A 387 -5.71 6.43 0.65
C ASN A 387 -5.23 7.14 -0.63
N ALA A 388 -4.74 6.40 -1.62
CA ALA A 388 -4.18 6.98 -2.84
C ALA A 388 -5.29 7.44 -3.80
N VAL A 389 -5.38 8.76 -3.97
CA VAL A 389 -6.36 9.37 -4.88
C VAL A 389 -6.06 8.98 -6.33
N GLY A 390 -7.10 8.56 -7.06
CA GLY A 390 -6.98 8.19 -8.47
C GLY A 390 -6.30 6.84 -8.74
N SER A 391 -6.05 6.04 -7.69
CA SER A 391 -5.52 4.67 -7.83
C SER A 391 -6.48 3.73 -8.55
N SER A 392 -5.98 2.57 -8.98
CA SER A 392 -6.76 1.58 -9.75
C SER A 392 -8.01 1.10 -8.99
N ILE A 393 -7.88 0.77 -7.70
CA ILE A 393 -9.03 0.38 -6.87
C ILE A 393 -10.02 1.54 -6.74
N ALA A 394 -9.54 2.78 -6.52
CA ALA A 394 -10.42 3.94 -6.39
C ALA A 394 -11.22 4.23 -7.67
N ARG A 395 -10.65 3.94 -8.84
CA ARG A 395 -11.37 4.09 -10.13
C ARG A 395 -12.36 2.97 -10.40
N GLU A 396 -12.06 1.75 -9.91
CA GLU A 396 -12.92 0.58 -10.12
C GLU A 396 -14.15 0.58 -9.21
N THR A 397 -14.09 1.27 -8.06
CA THR A 397 -15.21 1.33 -7.11
C THR A 397 -16.33 2.24 -7.60
N ASP A 398 -17.59 1.88 -7.29
CA ASP A 398 -18.77 2.68 -7.64
C ASP A 398 -18.90 3.93 -6.78
N THR A 399 -18.44 3.83 -5.53
CA THR A 399 -18.41 4.91 -4.54
C THR A 399 -17.37 4.60 -3.46
N GLY A 400 -17.08 5.57 -2.60
CA GLY A 400 -16.13 5.33 -1.52
C GLY A 400 -15.67 6.58 -0.77
N VAL A 401 -14.69 6.38 0.09
CA VAL A 401 -14.12 7.41 0.95
C VAL A 401 -12.60 7.31 0.91
N TYR A 402 -11.93 8.42 0.61
CA TYR A 402 -10.48 8.52 0.81
C TYR A 402 -10.16 8.75 2.29
N ILE A 403 -9.15 8.06 2.82
CA ILE A 403 -8.79 8.18 4.25
C ILE A 403 -7.96 9.45 4.57
N HIS A 404 -7.39 10.11 3.56
CA HIS A 404 -6.67 11.38 3.66
C HIS A 404 -5.53 11.43 4.69
N VAL A 405 -4.85 10.32 4.95
CA VAL A 405 -3.70 10.29 5.88
C VAL A 405 -2.38 10.74 5.23
N GLY A 406 -2.45 11.21 3.99
CA GLY A 406 -1.28 11.59 3.21
C GLY A 406 -0.43 10.40 2.76
N PRO A 407 0.71 10.64 2.11
CA PRO A 407 1.63 9.58 1.69
C PRO A 407 2.16 8.80 2.89
N GLU A 408 2.25 7.48 2.76
CA GLU A 408 2.84 6.57 3.72
C GLU A 408 3.98 5.82 3.04
N ILE A 409 5.22 6.10 3.46
CA ILE A 409 6.46 5.67 2.80
C ILE A 409 7.03 4.42 3.46
N GLY A 410 7.03 4.35 4.80
CA GLY A 410 7.47 3.16 5.53
C GLY A 410 6.73 1.92 5.03
N VAL A 411 7.47 0.83 4.75
CA VAL A 411 6.88 -0.41 4.19
C VAL A 411 5.82 -0.96 5.13
N ALA A 412 6.09 -1.02 6.43
CA ALA A 412 5.11 -1.41 7.44
C ALA A 412 4.09 -0.29 7.67
N SER A 413 2.83 -0.52 7.33
CA SER A 413 1.75 0.46 7.47
C SER A 413 1.43 0.78 8.93
N THR A 414 1.20 2.06 9.24
CA THR A 414 0.86 2.57 10.58
C THR A 414 -0.35 3.50 10.55
N LYS A 415 -0.20 4.71 10.01
CA LYS A 415 -1.26 5.72 9.95
C LYS A 415 -2.40 5.35 9.00
N ALA A 416 -2.14 4.54 7.99
CA ALA A 416 -3.19 4.03 7.11
C ALA A 416 -4.17 3.14 7.88
N PHE A 417 -3.69 2.29 8.82
CA PHE A 417 -4.54 1.48 9.67
C PHE A 417 -5.51 2.35 10.50
N THR A 418 -4.98 3.34 11.23
CA THR A 418 -5.82 4.21 12.06
C THR A 418 -6.79 5.05 11.23
N GLY A 419 -6.37 5.52 10.04
CA GLY A 419 -7.26 6.19 9.09
C GLY A 419 -8.38 5.29 8.57
N GLN A 420 -8.07 4.04 8.22
CA GLN A 420 -9.06 3.04 7.79
C GLN A 420 -10.08 2.72 8.90
N VAL A 421 -9.60 2.51 10.13
CA VAL A 421 -10.48 2.26 11.29
C VAL A 421 -11.36 3.50 11.56
N THR A 422 -10.83 4.71 11.42
CA THR A 422 -11.61 5.96 11.58
C THR A 422 -12.73 6.05 10.54
N VAL A 423 -12.44 5.80 9.25
CA VAL A 423 -13.47 5.82 8.20
C VAL A 423 -14.52 4.73 8.41
N LEU A 424 -14.10 3.52 8.82
CA LEU A 424 -15.02 2.42 9.15
C LEU A 424 -15.93 2.80 10.34
N THR A 425 -15.39 3.52 11.33
CA THR A 425 -16.16 4.05 12.45
C THR A 425 -17.18 5.09 11.99
N LEU A 426 -16.76 6.07 11.18
CA LEU A 426 -17.65 7.08 10.59
C LEU A 426 -18.77 6.43 9.77
N LEU A 427 -18.43 5.42 8.95
CA LEU A 427 -19.40 4.70 8.13
C LEU A 427 -20.41 3.93 9.00
N ALA A 428 -19.94 3.21 10.03
CA ALA A 428 -20.81 2.44 10.91
C ALA A 428 -21.75 3.33 11.73
N LEU A 429 -21.25 4.47 12.23
CA LEU A 429 -22.06 5.46 12.96
C LEU A 429 -23.12 6.08 12.04
N ALA A 430 -22.71 6.60 10.88
CA ALA A 430 -23.62 7.24 9.95
C ALA A 430 -24.69 6.28 9.43
N LEU A 431 -24.30 5.05 9.05
CA LEU A 431 -25.23 4.04 8.54
C LEU A 431 -26.16 3.54 9.64
N GLY A 432 -25.65 3.30 10.86
CA GLY A 432 -26.45 2.85 12.01
C GLY A 432 -27.49 3.88 12.44
N HIS A 433 -27.13 5.15 12.46
CA HIS A 433 -28.05 6.26 12.75
C HIS A 433 -29.08 6.44 11.62
N GLU A 434 -28.66 6.43 10.36
CA GLU A 434 -29.53 6.61 9.20
C GLU A 434 -30.62 5.52 9.09
N GLN A 435 -30.33 4.30 9.51
CA GLN A 435 -31.30 3.19 9.50
C GLN A 435 -32.04 3.02 10.84
N GLY A 436 -31.75 3.84 11.87
CA GLY A 436 -32.43 3.85 13.17
C GLY A 436 -32.05 2.67 14.08
N THR A 437 -30.90 2.03 13.85
CA THR A 437 -30.38 0.94 14.73
C THR A 437 -29.43 1.46 15.81
N LEU A 438 -28.95 2.68 15.67
CA LEU A 438 -28.20 3.45 16.67
C LEU A 438 -29.07 4.65 17.07
N ASP A 439 -29.32 4.83 18.35
CA ASP A 439 -30.11 5.96 18.83
C ASP A 439 -29.30 7.28 18.85
N ASP A 440 -30.03 8.41 18.95
CA ASP A 440 -29.42 9.73 18.88
C ASP A 440 -28.41 9.98 20.02
N ALA A 441 -28.69 9.46 21.23
CA ALA A 441 -27.82 9.69 22.39
C ALA A 441 -26.46 8.99 22.21
N ASP A 442 -26.47 7.69 21.87
CA ASP A 442 -25.26 6.92 21.60
C ASP A 442 -24.51 7.50 20.38
N TYR A 443 -25.25 7.95 19.36
CA TYR A 443 -24.64 8.57 18.16
C TYR A 443 -23.89 9.84 18.47
N HIS A 444 -24.50 10.78 19.19
CA HIS A 444 -23.87 12.05 19.53
C HIS A 444 -22.71 11.87 20.52
N GLU A 445 -22.84 10.99 21.53
CA GLU A 445 -21.76 10.65 22.45
C GLU A 445 -20.54 10.10 21.70
N MET A 446 -20.76 9.21 20.73
CA MET A 446 -19.68 8.63 19.92
C MET A 446 -19.00 9.66 19.03
N ILE A 447 -19.73 10.64 18.48
CA ILE A 447 -19.17 11.74 17.69
C ILE A 447 -18.25 12.62 18.55
N GLU A 448 -18.70 12.99 19.75
CA GLU A 448 -17.89 13.77 20.68
C GLU A 448 -16.61 13.02 21.05
N GLU A 449 -16.75 11.79 21.47
CA GLU A 449 -15.61 10.96 21.86
C GLU A 449 -14.62 10.72 20.71
N LEU A 450 -15.11 10.49 19.49
CA LEU A 450 -14.26 10.34 18.31
C LEU A 450 -13.47 11.61 18.00
N SER A 451 -14.07 12.78 18.23
CA SER A 451 -13.40 14.08 18.04
C SER A 451 -12.22 14.31 19.00
N GLU A 452 -12.21 13.64 20.14
CA GLU A 452 -11.16 13.73 21.17
C GLU A 452 -10.02 12.71 20.97
N ILE A 453 -10.21 11.69 20.11
CA ILE A 453 -9.21 10.65 19.89
C ILE A 453 -7.85 11.19 19.48
N PRO A 454 -7.72 12.22 18.62
CA PRO A 454 -6.41 12.79 18.30
C PRO A 454 -5.63 13.26 19.53
N GLN A 455 -6.26 13.98 20.47
CA GLN A 455 -5.61 14.45 21.69
C GLN A 455 -5.29 13.29 22.65
N LYS A 456 -6.16 12.28 22.73
CA LYS A 456 -5.89 11.07 23.51
C LYS A 456 -4.71 10.29 22.94
N MET A 457 -4.58 10.25 21.61
CA MET A 457 -3.46 9.60 20.93
C MET A 457 -2.13 10.36 21.18
N GLU A 458 -2.14 11.69 21.22
CA GLU A 458 -0.98 12.50 21.58
C GLU A 458 -0.44 12.09 22.97
N LYS A 459 -1.33 11.88 23.97
CA LYS A 459 -0.94 11.39 25.31
C LYS A 459 -0.31 9.99 25.28
N VAL A 460 -0.79 9.11 24.39
CA VAL A 460 -0.15 7.80 24.21
C VAL A 460 1.26 7.94 23.65
N LEU A 461 1.46 8.83 22.68
CA LEU A 461 2.76 9.12 22.08
C LEU A 461 3.77 9.72 23.05
N GLU A 462 3.32 10.48 24.07
CA GLU A 462 4.19 11.01 25.14
C GLU A 462 4.91 9.91 25.91
N GLN A 463 4.37 8.67 25.92
CA GLN A 463 4.98 7.51 26.57
C GLN A 463 6.10 6.85 25.74
N ALA A 464 6.39 7.34 24.53
CA ALA A 464 7.40 6.76 23.64
C ALA A 464 8.78 6.53 24.31
N PRO A 465 9.31 7.41 25.19
CA PRO A 465 10.57 7.13 25.89
C PRO A 465 10.50 5.92 26.83
N MET A 466 9.37 5.72 27.50
CA MET A 466 9.14 4.56 28.37
C MET A 466 9.02 3.28 27.53
N ILE A 467 8.24 3.32 26.42
CA ILE A 467 8.08 2.21 25.49
C ILE A 467 9.42 1.83 24.86
N LYS A 468 10.28 2.80 24.53
CA LYS A 468 11.65 2.56 24.07
C LYS A 468 12.46 1.78 25.10
N SER A 469 12.37 2.15 26.38
CA SER A 469 13.08 1.44 27.45
C SER A 469 12.57 0.01 27.64
N LEU A 470 11.25 -0.21 27.47
CA LEU A 470 10.66 -1.55 27.48
C LEU A 470 11.10 -2.40 26.29
N ALA A 471 11.20 -1.80 25.10
CA ALA A 471 11.62 -2.50 23.88
C ALA A 471 13.00 -3.14 24.01
N LEU A 472 13.95 -2.46 24.69
CA LEU A 472 15.28 -2.99 24.97
C LEU A 472 15.24 -4.33 25.73
N MET A 473 14.24 -4.51 26.60
CA MET A 473 14.07 -5.73 27.39
C MET A 473 13.66 -6.94 26.55
N PHE A 474 13.22 -6.73 25.31
CA PHE A 474 12.67 -7.77 24.45
C PHE A 474 13.52 -8.08 23.21
N THR A 475 14.66 -7.43 23.03
CA THR A 475 15.54 -7.62 21.87
C THR A 475 16.11 -9.03 21.75
N TYR A 476 16.17 -9.77 22.87
CA TYR A 476 16.60 -11.18 22.93
C TYR A 476 15.56 -12.15 22.36
N ALA A 477 14.28 -11.76 22.34
CA ALA A 477 13.18 -12.67 22.03
C ALA A 477 13.21 -13.13 20.57
N HIS A 478 12.88 -14.38 20.34
CA HIS A 478 12.71 -14.96 19.01
C HIS A 478 11.24 -15.15 18.65
N ASN A 479 10.37 -15.23 19.65
CA ASN A 479 8.95 -15.44 19.52
C ASN A 479 8.17 -14.48 20.42
N PHE A 480 6.97 -14.11 20.00
CA PHE A 480 6.02 -13.30 20.77
C PHE A 480 4.60 -13.80 20.57
N LEU A 481 3.79 -13.74 21.61
CA LEU A 481 2.33 -13.85 21.49
C LEU A 481 1.65 -12.50 21.77
N TYR A 482 0.66 -12.18 20.97
CA TYR A 482 -0.20 -11.02 21.15
C TYR A 482 -1.64 -11.50 21.38
N LEU A 483 -2.24 -11.12 22.49
CA LEU A 483 -3.51 -11.65 22.96
C LEU A 483 -4.51 -10.51 23.17
N GLY A 484 -5.67 -10.62 22.52
CA GLY A 484 -6.78 -9.68 22.64
C GLY A 484 -8.12 -10.37 22.62
N ARG A 485 -9.18 -9.66 23.00
CA ARG A 485 -10.57 -10.16 22.91
C ARG A 485 -11.48 -9.10 22.29
N GLY A 486 -12.53 -9.55 21.59
CA GLY A 486 -13.44 -8.63 20.91
C GLY A 486 -12.68 -7.74 19.91
N MET A 487 -12.86 -6.42 19.98
CA MET A 487 -12.20 -5.46 19.10
C MET A 487 -10.68 -5.40 19.31
N ASN A 488 -10.17 -5.88 20.44
CA ASN A 488 -8.74 -5.93 20.72
C ASN A 488 -8.03 -7.13 20.06
N PHE A 489 -8.76 -8.13 19.56
CA PHE A 489 -8.14 -9.24 18.83
C PHE A 489 -7.54 -8.79 17.49
N PRO A 490 -8.24 -8.05 16.61
CA PRO A 490 -7.62 -7.49 15.42
C PRO A 490 -6.43 -6.58 15.69
N VAL A 491 -6.43 -5.85 16.82
CA VAL A 491 -5.29 -5.02 17.24
C VAL A 491 -4.09 -5.89 17.64
N ALA A 492 -4.34 -7.03 18.30
CA ALA A 492 -3.30 -8.01 18.61
C ALA A 492 -2.67 -8.60 17.33
N LEU A 493 -3.48 -8.90 16.32
CA LEU A 493 -2.99 -9.31 15.00
C LEU A 493 -2.11 -8.24 14.35
N GLU A 494 -2.55 -6.98 14.42
CA GLU A 494 -1.80 -5.86 13.83
C GLU A 494 -0.47 -5.62 14.55
N GLY A 495 -0.45 -5.65 15.88
CA GLY A 495 0.79 -5.55 16.67
C GLY A 495 1.77 -6.68 16.35
N ALA A 496 1.29 -7.91 16.25
CA ALA A 496 2.10 -9.07 15.86
C ALA A 496 2.64 -8.92 14.43
N LEU A 497 1.83 -8.42 13.50
CA LEU A 497 2.25 -8.14 12.13
C LEU A 497 3.37 -7.10 12.10
N LYS A 498 3.22 -5.98 12.78
CA LYS A 498 4.26 -4.92 12.82
C LYS A 498 5.56 -5.45 13.37
N LEU A 499 5.54 -6.22 14.47
CA LEU A 499 6.75 -6.76 15.05
C LEU A 499 7.46 -7.71 14.07
N LYS A 500 6.74 -8.66 13.44
CA LYS A 500 7.36 -9.61 12.51
C LYS A 500 7.90 -8.95 11.24
N GLU A 501 7.23 -7.95 10.71
CA GLU A 501 7.63 -7.26 9.48
C GLU A 501 9.00 -6.58 9.60
N ILE A 502 9.25 -5.87 10.71
CA ILE A 502 10.42 -5.00 10.84
C ILE A 502 11.52 -5.54 11.75
N SER A 503 11.19 -6.43 12.70
CA SER A 503 12.18 -7.00 13.63
C SER A 503 12.59 -8.43 13.29
N TYR A 504 11.87 -9.10 12.39
CA TYR A 504 12.03 -10.51 12.02
C TYR A 504 11.84 -11.50 13.18
N ILE A 505 11.23 -11.04 14.27
CA ILE A 505 10.80 -11.88 15.38
C ILE A 505 9.50 -12.57 14.96
N HIS A 506 9.40 -13.88 15.16
CA HIS A 506 8.14 -14.59 14.93
C HIS A 506 7.11 -14.12 15.96
N ALA A 507 6.03 -13.50 15.49
CA ALA A 507 4.98 -12.96 16.34
C ALA A 507 3.59 -13.39 15.82
N GLU A 508 2.74 -13.84 16.73
CA GLU A 508 1.38 -14.29 16.40
C GLU A 508 0.34 -13.62 17.28
N GLY A 509 -0.80 -13.27 16.67
CA GLY A 509 -1.96 -12.75 17.39
C GLY A 509 -3.05 -13.81 17.54
N TYR A 510 -3.61 -13.95 18.73
CA TYR A 510 -4.73 -14.88 19.00
C TYR A 510 -5.86 -14.21 19.78
N PRO A 511 -7.11 -14.66 19.60
CA PRO A 511 -8.13 -14.42 20.59
C PRO A 511 -7.68 -15.03 21.93
N ALA A 512 -7.61 -14.25 23.00
CA ALA A 512 -6.98 -14.72 24.24
C ALA A 512 -7.60 -16.01 24.80
N ALA A 513 -8.88 -16.27 24.55
CA ALA A 513 -9.51 -17.53 24.95
C ALA A 513 -8.99 -18.75 24.18
N GLU A 514 -8.64 -18.56 22.88
CA GLU A 514 -8.15 -19.64 22.03
C GLU A 514 -6.73 -20.09 22.40
N MET A 515 -6.01 -19.29 23.20
CA MET A 515 -4.71 -19.69 23.75
C MET A 515 -4.78 -21.07 24.40
N LYS A 516 -5.89 -21.41 25.06
CA LYS A 516 -6.11 -22.70 25.76
C LYS A 516 -6.16 -23.91 24.83
N HIS A 517 -6.42 -23.68 23.54
CA HIS A 517 -6.63 -24.73 22.54
C HIS A 517 -5.37 -25.03 21.73
N GLY A 518 -4.18 -24.74 22.29
CA GLY A 518 -2.90 -25.06 21.68
C GLY A 518 -1.78 -24.08 22.07
N PRO A 519 -1.89 -22.79 21.75
CA PRO A 519 -0.81 -21.82 21.95
C PRO A 519 -0.26 -21.70 23.37
N ILE A 520 -1.06 -22.03 24.40
CA ILE A 520 -0.61 -22.04 25.80
C ILE A 520 0.55 -22.99 26.06
N ALA A 521 0.74 -24.01 25.21
CA ALA A 521 1.89 -24.92 25.28
C ALA A 521 3.24 -24.22 25.02
N LEU A 522 3.21 -23.05 24.36
CA LEU A 522 4.39 -22.25 24.06
C LEU A 522 4.77 -21.29 25.19
N VAL A 523 3.92 -21.15 26.22
CA VAL A 523 4.13 -20.18 27.31
C VAL A 523 5.27 -20.64 28.20
N ASP A 524 6.32 -19.83 28.25
CA ASP A 524 7.47 -19.98 29.13
C ASP A 524 8.00 -18.58 29.55
N GLN A 525 9.11 -18.57 30.27
CA GLN A 525 9.75 -17.34 30.74
C GLN A 525 10.48 -16.55 29.63
N ASP A 526 10.77 -17.17 28.49
CA ASP A 526 11.62 -16.61 27.44
C ASP A 526 10.78 -16.07 26.26
N MET A 527 9.48 -16.40 26.23
CA MET A 527 8.53 -15.89 25.24
C MET A 527 7.65 -14.77 25.82
N PRO A 528 7.90 -13.49 25.45
CA PRO A 528 7.05 -12.39 25.89
C PRO A 528 5.63 -12.50 25.35
N ILE A 529 4.67 -12.12 26.18
CA ILE A 529 3.25 -12.15 25.83
C ILE A 529 2.66 -10.76 26.03
N VAL A 530 2.14 -10.20 24.96
CA VAL A 530 1.47 -8.90 24.97
C VAL A 530 -0.04 -9.11 25.13
N PHE A 531 -0.62 -8.55 26.17
CA PHE A 531 -2.08 -8.52 26.37
C PHE A 531 -2.62 -7.13 26.09
N ILE A 532 -3.74 -7.05 25.33
CA ILE A 532 -4.51 -5.83 25.22
C ILE A 532 -5.67 -5.96 26.20
N ALA A 533 -5.44 -5.46 27.42
CA ALA A 533 -6.27 -5.65 28.60
C ALA A 533 -7.00 -4.37 29.04
N THR A 534 -7.62 -3.70 28.09
CA THR A 534 -8.36 -2.46 28.31
C THR A 534 -9.73 -2.70 28.94
N HIS A 535 -10.27 -1.70 29.66
CA HIS A 535 -11.60 -1.80 30.27
C HIS A 535 -12.71 -1.86 29.20
N HIS A 536 -13.35 -3.02 29.07
CA HIS A 536 -14.50 -3.26 28.21
C HIS A 536 -15.29 -4.48 28.70
N GLN A 537 -16.37 -4.87 28.01
CA GLN A 537 -17.29 -5.94 28.44
C GLN A 537 -16.62 -7.31 28.70
N LEU A 538 -15.44 -7.57 28.10
CA LEU A 538 -14.70 -8.82 28.26
C LEU A 538 -13.49 -8.69 29.20
N TYR A 539 -13.37 -7.58 29.95
CA TYR A 539 -12.23 -7.29 30.80
C TYR A 539 -11.92 -8.41 31.82
N GLU A 540 -12.93 -8.83 32.59
CA GLU A 540 -12.81 -9.94 33.56
C GLU A 540 -12.27 -11.23 32.91
N LYS A 541 -12.64 -11.47 31.66
CA LYS A 541 -12.20 -12.66 30.91
C LYS A 541 -10.74 -12.54 30.48
N ILE A 542 -10.29 -11.33 30.14
CA ILE A 542 -8.87 -11.06 29.84
C ILE A 542 -8.03 -11.28 31.10
N ILE A 543 -8.47 -10.76 32.25
CA ILE A 543 -7.79 -10.95 33.55
C ILE A 543 -7.59 -12.43 33.86
N SER A 544 -8.63 -13.24 33.67
CA SER A 544 -8.51 -14.70 33.84
C SER A 544 -7.46 -15.33 32.91
N ASN A 545 -7.41 -14.88 31.64
CA ASN A 545 -6.41 -15.39 30.70
C ASN A 545 -4.97 -14.94 31.10
N MET A 546 -4.80 -13.73 31.62
CA MET A 546 -3.52 -13.26 32.14
C MET A 546 -3.03 -14.09 33.34
N GLN A 547 -3.94 -14.41 34.27
CA GLN A 547 -3.63 -15.28 35.42
C GLN A 547 -3.21 -16.69 34.98
N GLU A 548 -3.82 -17.24 33.93
CA GLU A 548 -3.45 -18.53 33.35
C GLU A 548 -2.04 -18.53 32.77
N VAL A 549 -1.62 -17.43 32.13
CA VAL A 549 -0.28 -17.22 31.62
C VAL A 549 0.72 -17.08 32.78
N LYS A 550 0.38 -16.28 33.79
CA LYS A 550 1.26 -16.11 34.99
C LYS A 550 1.47 -17.42 35.75
N SER A 551 0.44 -18.28 35.84
CA SER A 551 0.58 -19.59 36.50
C SER A 551 1.58 -20.53 35.80
N ARG A 552 2.03 -20.17 34.58
CA ARG A 552 3.04 -20.89 33.77
C ARG A 552 4.35 -20.11 33.62
N ASN A 553 4.59 -19.15 34.50
CA ASN A 553 5.76 -18.26 34.48
C ASN A 553 5.89 -17.40 33.22
N GLY A 554 4.80 -17.16 32.46
CA GLY A 554 4.82 -16.29 31.30
C GLY A 554 5.12 -14.83 31.68
N ARG A 555 5.87 -14.14 30.84
CA ARG A 555 6.17 -12.70 30.97
C ARG A 555 5.13 -11.89 30.23
N ILE A 556 4.43 -11.01 30.94
CA ILE A 556 3.32 -10.24 30.43
C ILE A 556 3.69 -8.76 30.30
N LEU A 557 3.55 -8.22 29.09
CA LEU A 557 3.41 -6.79 28.81
C LEU A 557 1.93 -6.52 28.56
N ALA A 558 1.32 -5.60 29.31
CA ALA A 558 -0.10 -5.28 29.14
C ALA A 558 -0.32 -3.86 28.59
N ILE A 559 -1.21 -3.73 27.60
CA ILE A 559 -1.78 -2.45 27.23
C ILE A 559 -3.08 -2.29 28.02
N VAL A 560 -3.16 -1.27 28.86
CA VAL A 560 -4.23 -1.11 29.85
C VAL A 560 -4.92 0.24 29.73
N THR A 561 -6.12 0.35 30.25
CA THR A 561 -6.75 1.66 30.46
C THR A 561 -6.06 2.38 31.63
N GLU A 562 -5.82 3.67 31.53
CA GLU A 562 -5.17 4.48 32.55
C GLU A 562 -5.80 4.25 33.94
N GLY A 563 -4.92 4.07 34.95
CA GLY A 563 -5.33 3.85 36.34
C GLY A 563 -5.80 2.42 36.66
N ASP A 564 -5.46 1.43 35.86
CA ASP A 564 -5.80 0.02 36.11
C ASP A 564 -4.88 -0.62 37.15
N GLU A 565 -5.32 -0.65 38.42
CA GLU A 565 -4.55 -1.25 39.52
C GLU A 565 -4.63 -2.78 39.53
N LEU A 566 -5.61 -3.40 38.87
CA LEU A 566 -5.76 -4.87 38.88
C LEU A 566 -4.73 -5.53 37.96
N VAL A 567 -4.59 -5.04 36.74
CA VAL A 567 -3.60 -5.56 35.78
C VAL A 567 -2.17 -5.30 36.27
N LYS A 568 -1.91 -4.16 36.91
CA LYS A 568 -0.62 -3.80 37.49
C LYS A 568 -0.08 -4.85 38.47
N ASN A 569 -0.96 -5.54 39.19
CA ASN A 569 -0.57 -6.62 40.09
C ASN A 569 -0.34 -7.97 39.41
N ILE A 570 -0.67 -8.10 38.11
CA ILE A 570 -0.56 -9.34 37.34
C ILE A 570 0.55 -9.25 36.28
N ALA A 571 0.61 -8.14 35.53
CA ALA A 571 1.56 -7.93 34.47
C ALA A 571 2.98 -7.64 35.01
N ASP A 572 4.00 -7.95 34.24
CA ASP A 572 5.38 -7.58 34.55
C ASP A 572 5.68 -6.13 34.14
N ASN A 573 5.03 -5.66 33.10
CA ASN A 573 5.08 -4.29 32.62
C ASN A 573 3.73 -3.89 32.02
N GLU A 574 3.44 -2.60 32.06
CA GLU A 574 2.20 -2.05 31.48
C GLU A 574 2.48 -0.78 30.68
N ILE A 575 1.59 -0.52 29.72
CA ILE A 575 1.51 0.74 28.95
C ILE A 575 0.07 1.20 29.04
N GLU A 576 -0.15 2.40 29.56
CA GLU A 576 -1.48 2.95 29.77
C GLU A 576 -1.99 3.66 28.50
N ILE A 577 -3.27 3.51 28.21
CA ILE A 577 -3.97 4.33 27.22
C ILE A 577 -5.12 5.11 27.88
N PRO A 578 -5.43 6.33 27.45
CA PRO A 578 -6.55 7.10 27.96
C PRO A 578 -7.87 6.33 27.83
N LYS A 579 -8.76 6.53 28.80
CA LYS A 579 -10.11 5.98 28.74
C LYS A 579 -10.86 6.49 27.53
N THR A 580 -11.55 5.59 26.83
CA THR A 580 -12.39 5.92 25.67
C THR A 580 -13.52 4.91 25.50
N GLN A 581 -14.47 5.20 24.61
CA GLN A 581 -15.53 4.28 24.23
C GLN A 581 -14.97 2.99 23.61
N ASN A 582 -15.60 1.87 23.89
CA ASN A 582 -15.12 0.53 23.47
C ASN A 582 -14.86 0.44 21.95
N ALA A 583 -15.69 1.08 21.14
CA ALA A 583 -15.55 1.12 19.68
C ALA A 583 -14.28 1.85 19.20
N LEU A 584 -13.71 2.73 20.01
CA LEU A 584 -12.57 3.60 19.67
C LEU A 584 -11.24 3.11 20.28
N ILE A 585 -11.28 2.13 21.18
CA ILE A 585 -10.07 1.54 21.80
C ILE A 585 -9.02 1.14 20.75
N PRO A 586 -9.37 0.52 19.60
CA PRO A 586 -8.39 0.13 18.59
C PRO A 586 -7.51 1.27 18.09
N LEU A 587 -8.05 2.51 18.01
CA LEU A 587 -7.31 3.70 17.57
C LEU A 587 -6.20 4.09 18.54
N LEU A 588 -6.37 3.84 19.83
CA LEU A 588 -5.38 4.15 20.86
C LEU A 588 -4.46 2.98 21.16
N SER A 589 -5.01 1.76 21.29
CA SER A 589 -4.25 0.58 21.72
C SER A 589 -3.25 0.06 20.68
N VAL A 590 -3.40 0.41 19.40
CA VAL A 590 -2.43 0.03 18.35
C VAL A 590 -1.14 0.84 18.42
N VAL A 591 -1.20 2.11 18.89
CA VAL A 591 -0.05 3.04 18.87
C VAL A 591 1.13 2.53 19.71
N PRO A 592 0.96 2.10 20.98
CA PRO A 592 2.06 1.53 21.76
C PRO A 592 2.64 0.25 21.13
N LEU A 593 1.84 -0.53 20.40
CA LEU A 593 2.32 -1.74 19.71
C LEU A 593 3.19 -1.39 18.50
N GLN A 594 2.82 -0.33 17.75
CA GLN A 594 3.63 0.20 16.65
C GLN A 594 4.98 0.74 17.17
N LEU A 595 4.96 1.52 18.25
CA LEU A 595 6.18 2.04 18.89
C LEU A 595 7.06 0.91 19.43
N LEU A 596 6.49 -0.10 20.08
CA LEU A 596 7.22 -1.27 20.58
C LEU A 596 7.93 -1.99 19.44
N ALA A 597 7.22 -2.30 18.35
CA ALA A 597 7.79 -2.95 17.19
C ALA A 597 8.93 -2.13 16.57
N TYR A 598 8.71 -0.81 16.41
CA TYR A 598 9.70 0.13 15.89
C TYR A 598 10.99 0.12 16.74
N TYR A 599 10.89 0.31 18.07
CA TYR A 599 12.07 0.39 18.92
C TYR A 599 12.80 -0.95 19.02
N VAL A 600 12.09 -2.08 19.10
CA VAL A 600 12.72 -3.42 19.05
C VAL A 600 13.54 -3.59 17.77
N ALA A 601 13.02 -3.16 16.62
CA ALA A 601 13.73 -3.30 15.34
C ALA A 601 14.95 -2.36 15.26
N VAL A 602 14.81 -1.10 15.70
CA VAL A 602 15.91 -0.12 15.75
C VAL A 602 17.04 -0.60 16.67
N ASP A 603 16.70 -1.10 17.86
CA ASP A 603 17.68 -1.60 18.83
C ASP A 603 18.40 -2.87 18.33
N LYS A 604 17.79 -3.63 17.43
CA LYS A 604 18.42 -4.74 16.69
C LYS A 604 19.27 -4.26 15.49
N GLY A 605 19.32 -2.95 15.19
CA GLY A 605 20.07 -2.40 14.08
C GLY A 605 19.47 -2.69 12.71
N LEU A 606 18.15 -2.88 12.63
CA LEU A 606 17.43 -3.24 11.40
C LEU A 606 16.85 -2.00 10.69
N ASP A 607 16.75 -2.07 9.38
CA ASP A 607 16.09 -1.04 8.56
C ASP A 607 14.58 -1.16 8.70
N VAL A 608 13.96 -0.23 9.40
CA VAL A 608 12.50 -0.24 9.68
C VAL A 608 11.67 0.32 8.54
N ASP A 609 12.26 1.18 7.70
CA ASP A 609 11.56 1.77 6.55
C ASP A 609 11.53 0.82 5.36
N MET A 610 12.59 0.03 5.18
CA MET A 610 12.76 -0.93 4.08
C MET A 610 13.21 -2.30 4.61
N PRO A 611 12.34 -3.03 5.32
CA PRO A 611 12.66 -4.34 5.85
C PRO A 611 12.83 -5.36 4.71
N ARG A 612 13.79 -6.29 4.88
CA ARG A 612 14.07 -7.32 3.88
C ARG A 612 12.83 -8.12 3.49
N ASN A 613 12.74 -8.53 2.22
CA ASN A 613 11.70 -9.40 1.67
C ASN A 613 10.27 -8.83 1.75
N LEU A 614 10.11 -7.52 1.94
CA LEU A 614 8.81 -6.86 1.93
C LEU A 614 8.79 -5.69 0.96
N ALA A 615 7.65 -5.47 0.33
CA ALA A 615 7.35 -4.30 -0.48
C ALA A 615 6.14 -3.56 0.08
N LYS A 616 6.09 -2.24 -0.07
CA LYS A 616 4.99 -1.41 0.45
C LYS A 616 3.62 -1.82 -0.10
N SER A 617 3.57 -2.29 -1.34
CA SER A 617 2.34 -2.72 -2.00
C SER A 617 2.62 -3.84 -3.00
N VAL A 618 1.77 -4.84 -3.05
CA VAL A 618 1.86 -5.99 -3.96
C VAL A 618 0.91 -5.76 -5.12
N THR A 619 1.46 -5.49 -6.32
CA THR A 619 0.69 -5.18 -7.55
C THR A 619 0.75 -6.29 -8.59
N VAL A 620 1.38 -7.39 -8.25
CA VAL A 620 1.44 -8.62 -9.06
C VAL A 620 1.07 -9.78 -8.17
N GLU A 621 0.56 -10.81 -8.79
CA GLU A 621 0.24 -12.07 -8.14
C GLU A 621 1.44 -13.02 -8.12
#